data_1df3e6108ba1ec38cd1ed8ec484021f7
#
_entry.id   1df3e6108ba1ec38cd1ed8ec484021f7
#
_cell.length_a   1.000
_cell.length_b   1.000
_cell.length_c   1.000
_cell.angle_alpha   90.00
_cell.angle_beta   90.00
_cell.angle_gamma   90.00
#
_symmetry.space_group_name_H-M   'P 1'
#
loop_
_entity.id
_entity.type
_entity.pdbx_description
1 polymer ?
#
loop_
_entity_poly.entity_id
_entity_poly.type
_entity_poly.pdbx_seq_one_letter_code
_entity_poly.pdbx_strand_id
1 'polypeptide(L)'
;MTTFYIFDIMKNLRIFQLGMAALLCGILSLPLSAQTEVMAWSNITGVRVDGELIDFESSLRVGTLKGDMEITGKEKQVRPVFHREGDMQEVTTTLRGVKFHQKVTDKGKGLVEISIDALSDTTLNQTAYYCIALSPENYADAKVRTSGRKLTVTSANRKLEFKFNKSVKATVEKESVGTVVYISLMPILKKAGRTALSLSLIHI
;
A
#
# COMPACT_ATOMS: atom_id res chain seq x y z
N MET A 1 -23.47 39.47 -53.66
CA MET A 1 -23.53 38.00 -53.49
C MET A 1 -22.40 37.44 -52.62
N THR A 2 -21.41 38.23 -52.20
CA THR A 2 -20.19 37.80 -51.47
C THR A 2 -20.33 37.77 -49.93
N THR A 3 -21.31 38.49 -49.36
CA THR A 3 -21.45 38.67 -47.91
C THR A 3 -22.06 37.48 -47.19
N PHE A 4 -22.84 36.69 -47.88
CA PHE A 4 -23.47 35.47 -47.28
C PHE A 4 -22.46 34.32 -47.06
N TYR A 5 -21.45 34.18 -47.90
CA TYR A 5 -20.43 33.11 -47.78
C TYR A 5 -19.50 33.30 -46.59
N ILE A 6 -19.20 34.51 -46.20
CA ILE A 6 -18.31 34.84 -45.08
C ILE A 6 -18.99 34.49 -43.74
N PHE A 7 -20.29 34.67 -43.60
CA PHE A 7 -21.05 34.37 -42.40
C PHE A 7 -21.13 32.87 -42.08
N ASP A 8 -21.26 32.04 -43.12
CA ASP A 8 -21.30 30.58 -42.97
C ASP A 8 -19.95 29.99 -42.61
N ILE A 9 -18.86 30.52 -43.17
CA ILE A 9 -17.49 30.10 -42.83
C ILE A 9 -17.16 30.43 -41.37
N MET A 10 -17.56 31.59 -40.87
CA MET A 10 -17.33 31.99 -39.47
C MET A 10 -18.16 31.19 -38.48
N LYS A 11 -19.39 30.79 -38.82
CA LYS A 11 -20.20 29.90 -38.01
C LYS A 11 -19.57 28.50 -37.88
N ASN A 12 -19.14 27.93 -39.01
CA ASN A 12 -18.50 26.62 -39.02
C ASN A 12 -17.16 26.61 -38.28
N LEU A 13 -16.39 27.70 -38.35
CA LEU A 13 -15.14 27.83 -37.60
C LEU A 13 -15.35 27.90 -36.08
N ARG A 14 -16.40 28.59 -35.62
CA ARG A 14 -16.78 28.64 -34.20
C ARG A 14 -17.27 27.30 -33.66
N ILE A 15 -18.05 26.52 -34.45
CA ILE A 15 -18.49 25.20 -34.09
C ILE A 15 -17.31 24.22 -33.99
N PHE A 16 -16.34 24.34 -34.91
CA PHE A 16 -15.12 23.52 -34.90
C PHE A 16 -14.22 23.88 -33.70
N GLN A 17 -14.08 25.15 -33.33
CA GLN A 17 -13.34 25.55 -32.12
C GLN A 17 -14.00 25.11 -30.82
N LEU A 18 -15.34 25.13 -30.72
CA LEU A 18 -16.09 24.64 -29.58
C LEU A 18 -15.99 23.12 -29.48
N GLY A 19 -16.03 22.38 -30.59
CA GLY A 19 -15.87 20.92 -30.62
C GLY A 19 -14.44 20.50 -30.17
N MET A 20 -13.42 21.23 -30.63
CA MET A 20 -12.03 20.94 -30.26
C MET A 20 -11.73 21.28 -28.79
N ALA A 21 -12.31 22.36 -28.25
CA ALA A 21 -12.21 22.70 -26.84
C ALA A 21 -12.90 21.66 -25.93
N ALA A 22 -14.06 21.15 -26.32
CA ALA A 22 -14.77 20.08 -25.60
C ALA A 22 -13.98 18.74 -25.65
N LEU A 23 -13.33 18.44 -26.77
CA LEU A 23 -12.47 17.25 -26.89
C LEU A 23 -11.21 17.36 -26.03
N LEU A 24 -10.57 18.53 -25.97
CA LEU A 24 -9.41 18.78 -25.11
C LEU A 24 -9.77 18.71 -23.61
N CYS A 25 -10.93 19.21 -23.19
CA CYS A 25 -11.39 19.08 -21.80
C CYS A 25 -11.72 17.65 -21.42
N GLY A 26 -12.19 16.81 -22.34
CA GLY A 26 -12.48 15.41 -22.10
C GLY A 26 -11.22 14.55 -21.89
N ILE A 27 -10.07 14.95 -22.43
CA ILE A 27 -8.79 14.23 -22.31
C ILE A 27 -8.09 14.55 -20.97
N LEU A 28 -8.40 15.67 -20.33
CA LEU A 28 -7.77 16.10 -19.08
C LEU A 28 -8.42 15.53 -17.81
N SER A 29 -9.52 14.82 -17.95
CA SER A 29 -10.19 14.14 -16.83
C SER A 29 -9.84 12.64 -16.75
N LEU A 30 -8.57 12.28 -16.96
CA LEU A 30 -8.09 10.98 -16.51
C LEU A 30 -8.21 10.96 -14.99
N PRO A 31 -8.94 10.00 -14.38
CA PRO A 31 -8.95 9.88 -12.94
C PRO A 31 -7.49 9.73 -12.51
N LEU A 32 -6.99 10.65 -11.67
CA LEU A 32 -5.75 10.43 -10.95
C LEU A 32 -5.99 9.18 -10.08
N SER A 33 -5.54 8.04 -10.59
CA SER A 33 -5.61 6.79 -9.86
C SER A 33 -4.56 6.87 -8.75
N ALA A 34 -4.95 6.53 -7.54
CA ALA A 34 -3.99 6.31 -6.48
C ALA A 34 -3.00 5.26 -6.99
N GLN A 35 -1.71 5.47 -6.78
CA GLN A 35 -0.69 4.53 -7.19
C GLN A 35 0.06 4.00 -5.97
N THR A 36 -0.11 2.72 -5.71
CA THR A 36 0.61 2.03 -4.64
C THR A 36 1.99 1.63 -5.14
N GLU A 37 3.02 2.06 -4.43
CA GLU A 37 4.40 1.70 -4.73
C GLU A 37 4.77 0.40 -3.99
N VAL A 38 4.83 -0.71 -4.73
CA VAL A 38 5.20 -2.04 -4.20
C VAL A 38 6.52 -2.46 -4.80
N MET A 39 7.49 -2.76 -3.93
CA MET A 39 8.79 -3.27 -4.32
C MET A 39 8.74 -4.77 -4.62
N ALA A 40 9.61 -5.25 -5.50
CA ALA A 40 9.68 -6.65 -5.90
C ALA A 40 9.90 -7.63 -4.72
N TRP A 41 10.37 -7.15 -3.60
CA TRP A 41 10.55 -7.92 -2.36
C TRP A 41 9.41 -7.80 -1.35
N SER A 42 8.24 -7.29 -1.76
CA SER A 42 7.00 -7.19 -0.99
C SER A 42 6.81 -5.92 -0.15
N ASN A 43 7.82 -5.06 0.01
CA ASN A 43 7.63 -3.83 0.76
C ASN A 43 6.77 -2.84 -0.03
N ILE A 44 5.82 -2.20 0.65
CA ILE A 44 5.10 -1.04 0.13
C ILE A 44 5.84 0.19 0.67
N THR A 45 6.19 1.12 -0.21
CA THR A 45 6.94 2.34 0.15
C THR A 45 6.06 3.57 0.21
N GLY A 46 4.78 3.42 -0.06
CA GLY A 46 3.78 4.47 0.05
C GLY A 46 2.63 4.33 -0.92
N VAL A 47 1.71 5.26 -0.84
CA VAL A 47 0.55 5.39 -1.73
C VAL A 47 0.49 6.82 -2.22
N ARG A 48 0.39 7.00 -3.54
CA ARG A 48 0.14 8.32 -4.12
C ARG A 48 -1.36 8.59 -4.16
N VAL A 49 -1.75 9.73 -3.61
CA VAL A 49 -3.13 10.22 -3.61
C VAL A 49 -3.10 11.61 -4.21
N ASP A 50 -3.83 11.83 -5.30
CA ASP A 50 -3.87 13.12 -6.02
C ASP A 50 -2.46 13.66 -6.36
N GLY A 51 -1.52 12.74 -6.66
CA GLY A 51 -0.13 13.07 -6.99
C GLY A 51 0.82 13.24 -5.79
N GLU A 52 0.30 13.36 -4.56
CA GLU A 52 1.09 13.44 -3.35
C GLU A 52 1.44 12.03 -2.83
N LEU A 53 2.70 11.80 -2.48
CA LEU A 53 3.15 10.55 -1.86
C LEU A 53 2.83 10.57 -0.37
N ILE A 54 1.99 9.65 0.06
CA ILE A 54 1.77 9.34 1.46
C ILE A 54 2.73 8.20 1.81
N ASP A 55 3.88 8.58 2.32
CA ASP A 55 4.98 7.66 2.61
C ASP A 55 4.73 6.84 3.90
N PHE A 56 5.00 5.59 3.83
CA PHE A 56 5.20 4.65 4.92
C PHE A 56 5.91 3.44 4.33
N GLU A 57 6.62 2.69 5.12
CA GLU A 57 7.22 1.46 4.64
C GLU A 57 6.56 0.25 5.30
N SER A 58 6.07 -0.69 4.49
CA SER A 58 5.66 -1.98 5.01
C SER A 58 6.75 -3.02 4.83
N SER A 59 6.79 -4.01 5.72
CA SER A 59 7.67 -5.17 5.59
C SER A 59 7.05 -6.41 6.21
N LEU A 60 7.41 -7.59 5.68
CA LEU A 60 7.17 -8.86 6.33
C LEU A 60 8.40 -9.20 7.17
N ARG A 61 8.18 -9.68 8.39
CA ARG A 61 9.26 -9.99 9.33
C ARG A 61 8.98 -11.30 10.04
N VAL A 62 10.03 -12.08 10.32
CA VAL A 62 9.96 -13.30 11.13
C VAL A 62 11.06 -13.27 12.17
N GLY A 63 10.69 -13.36 13.43
CA GLY A 63 11.63 -13.29 14.55
C GLY A 63 10.98 -13.00 15.89
N THR A 64 11.75 -12.46 16.80
CA THR A 64 11.33 -11.99 18.13
C THR A 64 11.50 -10.49 18.25
N LEU A 65 10.51 -9.78 18.80
CA LEU A 65 10.48 -8.31 18.89
C LEU A 65 11.75 -7.67 19.48
N LYS A 66 12.43 -8.33 20.41
CA LYS A 66 13.67 -7.83 21.05
C LYS A 66 14.89 -8.66 20.72
N GLY A 67 14.82 -9.49 19.68
CA GLY A 67 15.87 -10.38 19.27
C GLY A 67 16.14 -10.32 17.78
N ASP A 68 16.73 -11.41 17.28
CA ASP A 68 17.07 -11.53 15.86
C ASP A 68 15.81 -11.65 14.99
N MET A 69 15.77 -10.88 13.90
CA MET A 69 14.62 -10.76 13.01
C MET A 69 15.06 -10.72 11.56
N GLU A 70 14.47 -11.58 10.74
CA GLU A 70 14.61 -11.51 9.31
C GLU A 70 13.51 -10.65 8.71
N ILE A 71 13.89 -9.74 7.79
CA ILE A 71 13.02 -8.70 7.24
C ILE A 71 13.06 -8.79 5.72
N THR A 72 11.93 -8.62 5.03
CA THR A 72 11.92 -8.44 3.57
C THR A 72 12.71 -7.21 3.16
N GLY A 73 13.50 -7.31 2.11
CA GLY A 73 14.34 -6.21 1.64
C GLY A 73 15.19 -6.59 0.44
N LYS A 74 15.80 -5.59 -0.18
CA LYS A 74 16.60 -5.72 -1.41
C LYS A 74 17.79 -6.68 -1.26
N GLU A 75 18.38 -6.76 -0.08
CA GLU A 75 19.63 -7.51 0.16
C GLU A 75 19.41 -8.97 0.52
N LYS A 76 18.16 -9.45 0.54
CA LYS A 76 17.88 -10.82 0.91
C LYS A 76 18.22 -11.80 -0.22
N GLN A 77 18.81 -12.93 0.15
CA GLN A 77 19.32 -13.94 -0.79
C GLN A 77 18.22 -14.71 -1.53
N VAL A 78 17.02 -14.79 -0.97
CA VAL A 78 15.89 -15.47 -1.61
C VAL A 78 15.23 -14.50 -2.57
N ARG A 79 15.27 -14.83 -3.87
CA ARG A 79 14.59 -14.04 -4.89
C ARG A 79 13.07 -14.19 -4.73
N PRO A 80 12.34 -13.11 -4.46
CA PRO A 80 10.90 -13.15 -4.43
C PRO A 80 10.36 -13.36 -5.85
N VAL A 81 9.19 -14.01 -5.94
CA VAL A 81 8.42 -14.05 -7.18
C VAL A 81 7.46 -12.89 -7.18
N PHE A 82 7.67 -11.96 -8.11
CA PHE A 82 6.85 -10.76 -8.27
C PHE A 82 6.04 -10.86 -9.55
N HIS A 83 4.74 -10.56 -9.46
CA HIS A 83 3.82 -10.46 -10.58
C HIS A 83 3.00 -9.18 -10.49
N ARG A 84 2.76 -8.53 -11.64
CA ARG A 84 1.90 -7.35 -11.74
C ARG A 84 0.94 -7.49 -12.90
N GLU A 85 -0.35 -7.22 -12.64
CA GLU A 85 -1.40 -7.19 -13.63
C GLU A 85 -2.33 -6.00 -13.35
N GLY A 86 -2.29 -4.97 -14.20
CA GLY A 86 -3.02 -3.72 -13.99
C GLY A 86 -2.70 -3.08 -12.65
N ASP A 87 -3.73 -2.88 -11.84
CA ASP A 87 -3.66 -2.28 -10.50
C ASP A 87 -3.38 -3.30 -9.39
N MET A 88 -3.15 -4.57 -9.75
CA MET A 88 -2.86 -5.66 -8.84
C MET A 88 -1.38 -6.03 -8.92
N GLN A 89 -0.77 -6.23 -7.76
CA GLN A 89 0.61 -6.67 -7.60
C GLN A 89 0.67 -7.81 -6.60
N GLU A 90 1.38 -8.87 -6.93
CA GLU A 90 1.55 -10.06 -6.09
C GLU A 90 3.04 -10.33 -5.86
N VAL A 91 3.39 -10.67 -4.63
CA VAL A 91 4.74 -11.06 -4.25
C VAL A 91 4.68 -12.32 -3.41
N THR A 92 5.45 -13.33 -3.80
CA THR A 92 5.70 -14.52 -2.99
C THR A 92 7.15 -14.50 -2.52
N THR A 93 7.35 -14.61 -1.20
CA THR A 93 8.67 -14.65 -0.58
C THR A 93 8.70 -15.62 0.59
N THR A 94 9.89 -15.98 1.07
CA THR A 94 10.06 -16.88 2.21
C THR A 94 11.07 -16.27 3.18
N LEU A 95 10.70 -16.21 4.46
CA LEU A 95 11.55 -15.79 5.57
C LEU A 95 11.54 -16.89 6.63
N ARG A 96 12.69 -17.41 7.03
CA ARG A 96 12.85 -18.40 8.10
C ARG A 96 11.84 -19.55 8.03
N GLY A 97 11.59 -20.09 6.83
CA GLY A 97 10.65 -21.19 6.61
C GLY A 97 9.17 -20.79 6.58
N VAL A 98 8.84 -19.51 6.74
CA VAL A 98 7.49 -18.99 6.51
C VAL A 98 7.38 -18.50 5.09
N LYS A 99 6.51 -19.09 4.30
CA LYS A 99 6.15 -18.66 2.95
C LYS A 99 5.04 -17.61 3.03
N PHE A 100 5.28 -16.46 2.48
CA PHE A 100 4.32 -15.37 2.36
C PHE A 100 3.86 -15.21 0.93
N HIS A 101 2.57 -14.99 0.75
CA HIS A 101 1.99 -14.49 -0.50
C HIS A 101 1.25 -13.20 -0.17
N GLN A 102 1.75 -12.08 -0.68
CA GLN A 102 1.15 -10.76 -0.52
C GLN A 102 0.55 -10.32 -1.85
N LYS A 103 -0.70 -9.89 -1.80
CA LYS A 103 -1.42 -9.27 -2.91
C LYS A 103 -1.81 -7.87 -2.52
N VAL A 104 -1.49 -6.90 -3.37
CA VAL A 104 -1.84 -5.49 -3.21
C VAL A 104 -2.67 -5.08 -4.40
N THR A 105 -3.83 -4.48 -4.17
CA THR A 105 -4.73 -3.99 -5.21
C THR A 105 -5.07 -2.53 -4.93
N ASP A 106 -4.73 -1.66 -5.87
CA ASP A 106 -5.14 -0.28 -5.84
C ASP A 106 -6.61 -0.17 -6.26
N LYS A 107 -7.43 0.49 -5.45
CA LYS A 107 -8.86 0.72 -5.70
C LYS A 107 -9.16 2.15 -6.10
N GLY A 108 -8.12 2.95 -6.25
CA GLY A 108 -8.25 4.38 -6.53
C GLY A 108 -8.66 5.21 -5.31
N LYS A 109 -8.61 6.53 -5.44
CA LYS A 109 -9.01 7.50 -4.40
C LYS A 109 -8.32 7.28 -3.03
N GLY A 110 -7.06 6.84 -3.05
CA GLY A 110 -6.29 6.58 -1.83
C GLY A 110 -6.71 5.33 -1.06
N LEU A 111 -7.54 4.46 -1.65
CA LEU A 111 -7.92 3.17 -1.08
C LEU A 111 -7.04 2.06 -1.67
N VAL A 112 -6.35 1.33 -0.81
CA VAL A 112 -5.53 0.18 -1.17
C VAL A 112 -5.96 -1.04 -0.37
N GLU A 113 -6.18 -2.15 -1.04
CA GLU A 113 -6.44 -3.44 -0.41
C GLU A 113 -5.18 -4.30 -0.41
N ILE A 114 -4.84 -4.85 0.75
CA ILE A 114 -3.68 -5.70 0.95
C ILE A 114 -4.17 -7.03 1.55
N SER A 115 -3.79 -8.13 0.92
CA SER A 115 -4.03 -9.48 1.43
C SER A 115 -2.70 -10.18 1.63
N ILE A 116 -2.53 -10.84 2.77
CA ILE A 116 -1.31 -11.53 3.15
C ILE A 116 -1.69 -12.93 3.64
N ASP A 117 -1.22 -13.94 2.91
CA ASP A 117 -1.21 -15.34 3.35
C ASP A 117 0.17 -15.68 3.89
N ALA A 118 0.23 -16.32 5.04
CA ALA A 118 1.45 -16.82 5.64
C ALA A 118 1.29 -18.32 5.97
N LEU A 119 2.22 -19.15 5.49
CA LEU A 119 2.24 -20.59 5.66
C LEU A 119 3.58 -21.02 6.25
N SER A 120 3.54 -21.83 7.30
CA SER A 120 4.69 -22.58 7.79
C SER A 120 4.40 -24.08 7.75
N ASP A 121 5.23 -24.83 7.06
CA ASP A 121 5.09 -26.29 6.91
C ASP A 121 5.67 -27.04 8.13
N THR A 122 6.30 -26.32 9.03
CA THR A 122 6.97 -26.87 10.20
C THR A 122 6.61 -26.10 11.49
N THR A 123 7.16 -26.56 12.61
CA THR A 123 7.14 -25.81 13.86
C THR A 123 7.79 -24.44 13.67
N LEU A 124 7.13 -23.39 14.16
CA LEU A 124 7.64 -22.03 14.11
C LEU A 124 7.93 -21.56 15.55
N ASN A 125 9.21 -21.38 15.87
CA ASN A 125 9.68 -20.91 17.19
C ASN A 125 9.68 -19.38 17.31
N GLN A 126 9.23 -18.69 16.29
CA GLN A 126 9.25 -17.24 16.15
C GLN A 126 7.89 -16.74 15.66
N THR A 127 7.63 -15.46 15.80
CA THR A 127 6.40 -14.84 15.31
C THR A 127 6.62 -14.24 13.93
N ALA A 128 5.65 -14.42 13.04
CA ALA A 128 5.60 -13.71 11.76
C ALA A 128 4.75 -12.43 11.91
N TYR A 129 5.25 -11.34 11.36
CA TYR A 129 4.64 -10.01 11.45
C TYR A 129 4.44 -9.38 10.08
N TYR A 130 3.40 -8.60 9.95
CA TYR A 130 3.32 -7.50 9.00
C TYR A 130 3.64 -6.20 9.74
N CYS A 131 4.62 -5.47 9.27
CA CYS A 131 5.11 -4.26 9.94
C CYS A 131 4.85 -3.03 9.10
N ILE A 132 4.59 -1.91 9.76
CA ILE A 132 4.43 -0.60 9.17
C ILE A 132 5.43 0.33 9.86
N ALA A 133 6.42 0.81 9.11
CA ALA A 133 7.41 1.76 9.57
C ALA A 133 7.00 3.17 9.14
N LEU A 134 7.06 4.09 10.08
CA LEU A 134 6.70 5.49 9.96
C LEU A 134 7.96 6.32 10.16
N SER A 135 8.44 6.96 9.10
CA SER A 135 9.68 7.74 9.13
C SER A 135 9.61 8.87 10.16
N PRO A 136 10.71 9.18 10.88
CA PRO A 136 10.72 10.29 11.81
C PRO A 136 10.53 11.63 11.12
N GLU A 137 10.87 11.76 9.85
CA GLU A 137 10.72 12.98 9.08
C GLU A 137 9.25 13.42 8.96
N ASN A 138 8.34 12.48 8.66
CA ASN A 138 6.93 12.78 8.41
C ASN A 138 6.01 12.39 9.58
N TYR A 139 6.54 11.60 10.54
CA TYR A 139 5.74 11.02 11.62
C TYR A 139 6.40 11.14 13.01
N ALA A 140 7.25 12.16 13.23
CA ALA A 140 7.93 12.35 14.51
C ALA A 140 6.94 12.35 15.70
N ASP A 141 5.82 13.07 15.55
CA ASP A 141 4.79 13.25 16.58
C ASP A 141 3.56 12.36 16.36
N ALA A 142 3.71 11.32 15.53
CA ALA A 142 2.58 10.48 15.19
C ALA A 142 2.04 9.72 16.40
N LYS A 143 0.72 9.80 16.58
CA LYS A 143 -0.02 9.02 17.54
C LYS A 143 -0.59 7.78 16.85
N VAL A 144 -0.15 6.61 17.29
CA VAL A 144 -0.64 5.33 16.83
C VAL A 144 -1.69 4.81 17.81
N ARG A 145 -2.89 4.50 17.31
CA ARG A 145 -3.98 3.91 18.10
C ARG A 145 -4.46 2.64 17.43
N THR A 146 -4.59 1.58 18.21
CA THR A 146 -5.16 0.30 17.77
C THR A 146 -6.45 0.03 18.51
N SER A 147 -7.47 -0.38 17.81
CA SER A 147 -8.77 -0.76 18.38
C SER A 147 -9.39 -1.88 17.58
N GLY A 148 -9.27 -3.11 18.08
CA GLY A 148 -9.83 -4.31 17.45
C GLY A 148 -9.36 -4.51 16.01
N ARG A 149 -10.19 -4.10 15.05
CA ARG A 149 -9.93 -4.24 13.61
C ARG A 149 -9.38 -2.96 12.97
N LYS A 150 -8.96 -1.98 13.75
CA LYS A 150 -8.56 -0.67 13.22
C LYS A 150 -7.23 -0.25 13.82
N LEU A 151 -6.34 0.24 12.97
CA LEU A 151 -5.13 0.97 13.32
C LEU A 151 -5.23 2.36 12.72
N THR A 152 -5.00 3.39 13.52
CA THR A 152 -4.98 4.78 13.07
C THR A 152 -3.64 5.40 13.45
N VAL A 153 -3.01 6.03 12.47
CA VAL A 153 -1.82 6.87 12.63
C VAL A 153 -2.25 8.31 12.37
N THR A 154 -2.01 9.19 13.31
CA THR A 154 -2.31 10.62 13.17
C THR A 154 -1.07 11.43 13.47
N SER A 155 -0.61 12.21 12.52
CA SER A 155 0.42 13.23 12.66
C SER A 155 -0.18 14.63 12.41
N ALA A 156 0.63 15.68 12.48
CA ALA A 156 0.15 17.06 12.31
C ALA A 156 -0.63 17.26 10.99
N ASN A 157 -0.15 16.68 9.89
CA ASN A 157 -0.69 16.91 8.54
C ASN A 157 -1.18 15.64 7.85
N ARG A 158 -1.12 14.47 8.49
CA ARG A 158 -1.43 13.18 7.86
C ARG A 158 -2.22 12.28 8.78
N LYS A 159 -3.16 11.55 8.18
CA LYS A 159 -3.91 10.54 8.89
C LYS A 159 -4.02 9.29 8.02
N LEU A 160 -3.49 8.18 8.51
CA LEU A 160 -3.62 6.87 7.90
C LEU A 160 -4.57 6.01 8.71
N GLU A 161 -5.42 5.29 8.03
CA GLU A 161 -6.35 4.36 8.65
C GLU A 161 -6.23 3.00 7.99
N PHE A 162 -5.88 1.98 8.78
CA PHE A 162 -5.83 0.60 8.36
C PHE A 162 -7.00 -0.16 8.99
N LYS A 163 -7.84 -0.76 8.15
CA LYS A 163 -8.95 -1.61 8.57
C LYS A 163 -8.63 -3.06 8.26
N PHE A 164 -8.77 -3.94 9.25
CA PHE A 164 -8.47 -5.36 9.15
C PHE A 164 -9.76 -6.18 9.08
N ASN A 165 -9.71 -7.30 8.36
CA ASN A 165 -10.82 -8.26 8.28
C ASN A 165 -11.09 -8.99 9.61
N LYS A 166 -10.10 -9.02 10.53
CA LYS A 166 -10.19 -9.61 11.86
C LYS A 166 -9.50 -8.71 12.89
N SER A 167 -9.75 -8.96 14.17
CA SER A 167 -9.00 -8.31 15.25
C SER A 167 -7.53 -8.66 15.18
N VAL A 168 -6.67 -7.68 15.33
CA VAL A 168 -5.21 -7.82 15.26
C VAL A 168 -4.58 -7.46 16.60
N LYS A 169 -3.47 -8.12 16.90
CA LYS A 169 -2.58 -7.73 18.00
C LYS A 169 -1.44 -6.92 17.37
N ALA A 170 -1.33 -5.66 17.77
CA ALA A 170 -0.27 -4.77 17.33
C ALA A 170 0.58 -4.32 18.51
N THR A 171 1.88 -4.20 18.28
CA THR A 171 2.87 -3.64 19.21
C THR A 171 3.56 -2.48 18.50
N VAL A 172 3.81 -1.39 19.20
CA VAL A 172 4.47 -0.19 18.66
C VAL A 172 5.84 -0.08 19.32
N GLU A 173 6.89 -0.03 18.50
CA GLU A 173 8.28 0.10 18.95
C GLU A 173 8.93 1.32 18.29
N LYS A 174 9.91 1.90 18.96
CA LYS A 174 10.80 2.94 18.40
C LYS A 174 12.08 2.26 17.92
N GLU A 175 12.38 2.40 16.64
CA GLU A 175 13.58 1.87 16.00
C GLU A 175 14.39 3.01 15.35
N SER A 176 15.57 2.69 14.81
CA SER A 176 16.39 3.66 14.07
C SER A 176 15.68 4.22 12.84
N VAL A 177 14.80 3.45 12.22
CA VAL A 177 13.99 3.83 11.06
C VAL A 177 12.74 4.64 11.44
N GLY A 178 12.48 4.88 12.73
CA GLY A 178 11.33 5.60 13.23
C GLY A 178 10.40 4.76 14.08
N THR A 179 9.11 5.04 14.02
CA THR A 179 8.08 4.28 14.73
C THR A 179 7.67 3.08 13.90
N VAL A 180 7.80 1.87 14.44
CA VAL A 180 7.39 0.64 13.76
C VAL A 180 6.21 0.00 14.48
N VAL A 181 5.16 -0.30 13.73
CA VAL A 181 3.98 -1.01 14.19
C VAL A 181 4.08 -2.47 13.74
N TYR A 182 4.17 -3.37 14.69
CA TYR A 182 4.23 -4.81 14.48
C TYR A 182 2.86 -5.43 14.60
N ILE A 183 2.31 -5.94 13.53
CA ILE A 183 1.02 -6.63 13.48
C ILE A 183 1.29 -8.12 13.43
N SER A 184 0.93 -8.84 14.47
CA SER A 184 1.14 -10.30 14.54
C SER A 184 0.26 -11.00 13.52
N LEU A 185 0.89 -11.65 12.53
CA LEU A 185 0.24 -12.50 11.54
C LEU A 185 0.11 -13.92 12.06
N MET A 186 1.23 -14.52 12.43
CA MET A 186 1.34 -15.91 12.84
C MET A 186 2.17 -15.96 14.13
N PRO A 187 1.58 -16.42 15.24
CA PRO A 187 2.29 -16.59 16.51
C PRO A 187 3.23 -17.80 16.44
N ILE A 188 3.96 -18.03 17.50
CA ILE A 188 4.75 -19.26 17.68
C ILE A 188 3.86 -20.48 17.48
N LEU A 189 4.25 -21.39 16.60
CA LEU A 189 3.49 -22.58 16.26
C LEU A 189 4.22 -23.84 16.74
N LYS A 190 3.51 -24.74 17.39
CA LYS A 190 4.00 -26.08 17.78
C LYS A 190 3.93 -27.09 16.62
N LYS A 191 3.28 -26.75 15.52
CA LYS A 191 3.11 -27.59 14.32
C LYS A 191 2.89 -26.68 13.10
N ALA A 192 2.93 -27.25 11.91
CA ALA A 192 2.57 -26.54 10.67
C ALA A 192 1.26 -25.77 10.80
N GLY A 193 1.18 -24.63 10.16
CA GLY A 193 0.00 -23.76 10.21
C GLY A 193 -0.05 -22.71 9.10
N ARG A 194 -1.25 -22.19 8.87
CA ARG A 194 -1.53 -21.12 7.92
C ARG A 194 -2.34 -20.04 8.59
N THR A 195 -2.10 -18.80 8.19
CA THR A 195 -2.94 -17.65 8.53
C THR A 195 -3.11 -16.75 7.32
N ALA A 196 -4.24 -16.04 7.29
CA ALA A 196 -4.50 -15.00 6.33
C ALA A 196 -4.90 -13.71 7.05
N LEU A 197 -4.43 -12.58 6.56
CA LEU A 197 -4.81 -11.25 6.98
C LEU A 197 -5.15 -10.43 5.74
N SER A 198 -6.31 -9.80 5.75
CA SER A 198 -6.65 -8.78 4.75
C SER A 198 -6.87 -7.45 5.45
N LEU A 199 -6.35 -6.42 4.85
CA LEU A 199 -6.51 -5.06 5.35
C LEU A 199 -6.76 -4.08 4.20
N SER A 200 -7.45 -3.00 4.49
CA SER A 200 -7.56 -1.85 3.62
C SER A 200 -6.87 -0.65 4.28
N LEU A 201 -6.09 0.08 3.50
CA LEU A 201 -5.53 1.36 3.86
C LEU A 201 -6.36 2.45 3.22
N ILE A 202 -6.75 3.44 4.02
CA ILE A 202 -7.43 4.64 3.56
C ILE A 202 -6.62 5.83 4.08
N HIS A 203 -6.25 6.74 3.19
CA HIS A 203 -5.75 8.06 3.55
C HIS A 203 -6.96 8.99 3.77
N ILE A 204 -6.98 9.74 4.90
CA ILE A 204 -8.07 10.66 5.25
C ILE A 204 -7.49 12.06 5.47
#